data_7f8ef5477349b66092cf27a55d3bf126
#
_entry.id   7f8ef5477349b66092cf27a55d3bf126
#
_cell.length_a   1.000
_cell.length_b   1.000
_cell.length_c   1.000
_cell.angle_alpha   90.00
_cell.angle_beta   90.00
_cell.angle_gamma   90.00
#
_symmetry.space_group_name_H-M   'P 1'
#
loop_
_entity.id
_entity.type
_entity.pdbx_description
1 polymer ?
#
loop_
_entity_poly.entity_id
_entity_poly.type
_entity_poly.pdbx_seq_one_letter_code
_entity_poly.pdbx_strand_id
1 'polypeptide(L)'
;MKFKPLLLSACALLLLASQPGYSQQIKIGMAIDDLRLERWQKDRDIFVKKANALGADVFVQSANGNEETQMAQIENMINRGVDVLVIIPYNGQVLSNVISEAKREGIKVLAYDRMINNADIDFYISFDNEKVGEMQAESLVQRVPQGNYFLMGGSPVDNNAKLFRKGQMTVLQPLIDSGKIKVVGDQWADGWLPENALKIMENALTANNNQIDAVVASNDATAGGAIQALAAQGLAGKVAISGQDADLAAVKRIVAGTQTMTVYKPISKLADEAADIAVQLGKGEQPKSNAKLNNGSKEVSAWLLTPVQVDKTNIESTIIADGFHKQSDLN
;
A
#
# COMPACT_ATOMS: atom_id res chain seq x y z
N MET A 1 -77.46 -36.00 42.29
CA MET A 1 -76.04 -36.14 42.29
C MET A 1 -75.51 -35.45 41.03
N LYS A 2 -74.84 -34.28 41.17
CA LYS A 2 -74.30 -33.48 40.07
C LYS A 2 -72.77 -33.63 40.06
N PHE A 3 -72.24 -34.26 39.02
CA PHE A 3 -70.76 -34.32 38.81
C PHE A 3 -70.32 -33.06 38.07
N LYS A 4 -69.32 -32.38 38.61
CA LYS A 4 -68.61 -31.25 37.96
C LYS A 4 -67.35 -31.81 37.28
N PRO A 5 -67.05 -31.47 36.06
CA PRO A 5 -65.74 -31.82 35.46
C PRO A 5 -64.67 -30.83 35.91
N LEU A 6 -63.51 -31.37 36.33
CA LEU A 6 -62.26 -30.66 36.63
C LEU A 6 -61.57 -30.29 35.35
N LEU A 7 -61.37 -29.02 35.06
CA LEU A 7 -60.50 -28.51 33.97
C LEU A 7 -59.06 -28.58 34.45
N LEU A 8 -58.26 -29.46 33.90
CA LEU A 8 -56.79 -29.41 33.96
C LEU A 8 -56.28 -28.38 32.99
N SER A 9 -55.72 -27.28 33.49
CA SER A 9 -55.02 -26.27 32.68
C SER A 9 -53.56 -26.73 32.53
N ALA A 10 -53.18 -27.21 31.33
CA ALA A 10 -51.84 -27.54 30.98
C ALA A 10 -51.08 -26.26 30.60
N CYS A 11 -50.25 -25.74 31.49
CA CYS A 11 -49.25 -24.72 31.16
C CYS A 11 -48.11 -25.34 30.32
N ALA A 12 -48.18 -25.16 29.00
CA ALA A 12 -47.04 -25.45 28.13
C ALA A 12 -45.98 -24.35 28.33
N LEU A 13 -44.94 -24.60 29.10
CA LEU A 13 -43.71 -23.80 29.08
C LEU A 13 -43.01 -23.94 27.73
N LEU A 14 -43.13 -22.95 26.91
CA LEU A 14 -42.27 -22.76 25.72
C LEU A 14 -40.84 -22.45 26.19
N LEU A 15 -40.00 -23.47 26.29
CA LEU A 15 -38.55 -23.31 26.35
C LEU A 15 -38.09 -22.78 24.98
N LEU A 16 -37.94 -21.46 24.91
CA LEU A 16 -37.16 -20.81 23.86
C LEU A 16 -35.69 -21.25 24.06
N ALA A 17 -35.33 -22.37 23.42
CA ALA A 17 -33.95 -22.75 23.24
C ALA A 17 -33.30 -21.63 22.41
N SER A 18 -32.54 -20.74 23.06
CA SER A 18 -31.60 -19.87 22.38
C SER A 18 -30.62 -20.77 21.64
N GLN A 19 -30.86 -20.98 20.36
CA GLN A 19 -29.85 -21.58 19.49
C GLN A 19 -28.60 -20.72 19.59
N PRO A 20 -27.40 -21.29 19.81
CA PRO A 20 -26.18 -20.54 19.68
C PRO A 20 -26.18 -20.01 18.23
N GLY A 21 -26.28 -18.69 18.11
CA GLY A 21 -26.19 -18.05 16.80
C GLY A 21 -24.89 -18.51 16.14
N TYR A 22 -24.99 -19.28 15.08
CA TYR A 22 -23.87 -19.48 14.18
C TYR A 22 -23.45 -18.08 13.74
N SER A 23 -22.37 -17.56 14.29
CA SER A 23 -21.75 -16.34 13.79
C SER A 23 -21.42 -16.63 12.33
N GLN A 24 -22.16 -15.98 11.42
CA GLN A 24 -21.91 -16.13 9.99
C GLN A 24 -20.44 -15.79 9.73
N GLN A 25 -19.72 -16.71 9.11
CA GLN A 25 -18.32 -16.49 8.77
C GLN A 25 -18.20 -15.26 7.85
N ILE A 26 -17.39 -14.30 8.26
CA ILE A 26 -17.18 -13.07 7.48
C ILE A 26 -16.49 -13.43 6.16
N LYS A 27 -17.06 -13.01 5.04
CA LYS A 27 -16.52 -13.20 3.70
C LYS A 27 -15.83 -11.92 3.24
N ILE A 28 -14.54 -12.00 2.94
CA ILE A 28 -13.73 -10.86 2.50
C ILE A 28 -13.32 -11.08 1.05
N GLY A 29 -13.62 -10.11 0.18
CA GLY A 29 -13.07 -10.04 -1.17
C GLY A 29 -11.82 -9.16 -1.17
N MET A 30 -10.66 -9.70 -1.56
CA MET A 30 -9.42 -8.92 -1.66
C MET A 30 -9.05 -8.72 -3.13
N ALA A 31 -9.20 -7.49 -3.63
CA ALA A 31 -8.87 -7.08 -4.99
C ALA A 31 -7.49 -6.42 -5.02
N ILE A 32 -6.52 -7.09 -5.65
CA ILE A 32 -5.13 -6.66 -5.69
C ILE A 32 -4.80 -6.10 -7.08
N ASP A 33 -4.09 -4.99 -7.11
CA ASP A 33 -3.56 -4.35 -8.30
C ASP A 33 -2.69 -5.31 -9.15
N ASP A 34 -1.48 -5.61 -8.69
CA ASP A 34 -0.49 -6.32 -9.50
C ASP A 34 0.49 -7.13 -8.62
N LEU A 35 0.41 -8.45 -8.71
CA LEU A 35 1.30 -9.36 -7.96
C LEU A 35 2.73 -9.44 -8.53
N ARG A 36 3.08 -8.72 -9.61
CA ARG A 36 4.47 -8.62 -10.08
C ARG A 36 5.35 -7.78 -9.16
N LEU A 37 4.75 -6.86 -8.38
CA LEU A 37 5.47 -6.14 -7.32
C LEU A 37 5.62 -7.06 -6.10
N GLU A 38 6.85 -7.28 -5.64
CA GLU A 38 7.22 -8.24 -4.61
C GLU A 38 6.38 -8.08 -3.33
N ARG A 39 6.18 -6.83 -2.89
CA ARG A 39 5.46 -6.55 -1.65
C ARG A 39 4.04 -7.12 -1.64
N TRP A 40 3.28 -7.01 -2.75
CA TRP A 40 1.88 -7.43 -2.78
C TRP A 40 1.66 -8.92 -2.56
N GLN A 41 2.65 -9.74 -2.90
CA GLN A 41 2.62 -11.18 -2.59
C GLN A 41 2.70 -11.40 -1.08
N LYS A 42 3.60 -10.68 -0.40
CA LYS A 42 3.78 -10.77 1.06
C LYS A 42 2.58 -10.18 1.79
N ASP A 43 2.11 -9.00 1.39
CA ASP A 43 0.90 -8.36 1.95
C ASP A 43 -0.30 -9.32 1.89
N ARG A 44 -0.56 -9.93 0.73
CA ARG A 44 -1.63 -10.93 0.53
C ARG A 44 -1.49 -12.10 1.50
N ASP A 45 -0.32 -12.72 1.55
CA ASP A 45 -0.12 -13.95 2.31
C ASP A 45 -0.30 -13.71 3.81
N ILE A 46 0.21 -12.59 4.33
CA ILE A 46 0.06 -12.20 5.73
C ILE A 46 -1.40 -11.87 6.03
N PHE A 47 -2.05 -11.05 5.19
CA PHE A 47 -3.46 -10.68 5.36
C PHE A 47 -4.38 -11.90 5.38
N VAL A 48 -4.26 -12.79 4.38
CA VAL A 48 -5.08 -14.00 4.28
C VAL A 48 -4.87 -14.91 5.48
N LYS A 49 -3.62 -15.14 5.88
CA LYS A 49 -3.30 -15.94 7.07
C LYS A 49 -3.94 -15.38 8.33
N LYS A 50 -3.84 -14.08 8.55
CA LYS A 50 -4.40 -13.42 9.73
C LYS A 50 -5.93 -13.42 9.71
N ALA A 51 -6.55 -13.07 8.58
CA ALA A 51 -8.01 -13.06 8.44
C ALA A 51 -8.63 -14.45 8.65
N ASN A 52 -8.02 -15.51 8.09
CA ASN A 52 -8.44 -16.88 8.32
C ASN A 52 -8.30 -17.29 9.79
N ALA A 53 -7.25 -16.86 10.48
CA ALA A 53 -7.07 -17.10 11.92
C ALA A 53 -8.14 -16.39 12.77
N LEU A 54 -8.71 -15.29 12.28
CA LEU A 54 -9.83 -14.57 12.88
C LEU A 54 -11.21 -15.16 12.51
N GLY A 55 -11.24 -16.26 11.73
CA GLY A 55 -12.44 -16.95 11.32
C GLY A 55 -13.12 -16.37 10.07
N ALA A 56 -12.48 -15.47 9.35
CA ALA A 56 -12.98 -14.97 8.07
C ALA A 56 -12.58 -15.91 6.91
N ASP A 57 -13.32 -15.84 5.81
CA ASP A 57 -13.00 -16.48 4.53
C ASP A 57 -12.55 -15.40 3.54
N VAL A 58 -11.40 -15.60 2.88
CA VAL A 58 -10.81 -14.58 2.00
C VAL A 58 -10.74 -15.08 0.56
N PHE A 59 -11.44 -14.38 -0.33
CA PHE A 59 -11.38 -14.59 -1.76
C PHE A 59 -10.49 -13.54 -2.43
N VAL A 60 -9.36 -13.96 -3.01
CA VAL A 60 -8.36 -13.07 -3.59
C VAL A 60 -8.41 -13.09 -5.10
N GLN A 61 -8.35 -11.91 -5.74
CA GLN A 61 -8.10 -11.75 -7.18
C GLN A 61 -7.06 -10.67 -7.43
N SER A 62 -6.26 -10.82 -8.48
CA SER A 62 -5.26 -9.84 -8.93
C SER A 62 -5.57 -9.39 -10.35
N ALA A 63 -5.55 -8.09 -10.54
CA ALA A 63 -5.84 -7.46 -11.84
C ALA A 63 -4.64 -7.46 -12.80
N ASN A 64 -3.45 -7.80 -12.32
CA ASN A 64 -2.20 -7.81 -13.10
C ASN A 64 -1.92 -6.46 -13.82
N GLY A 65 -2.22 -5.36 -13.13
CA GLY A 65 -2.01 -4.01 -13.65
C GLY A 65 -3.01 -3.58 -14.71
N ASN A 66 -4.24 -4.13 -14.68
CA ASN A 66 -5.30 -3.75 -15.61
C ASN A 66 -6.53 -3.22 -14.87
N GLU A 67 -6.92 -1.99 -15.18
CA GLU A 67 -8.00 -1.27 -14.52
C GLU A 67 -9.37 -1.93 -14.74
N GLU A 68 -9.68 -2.28 -15.98
CA GLU A 68 -10.98 -2.89 -16.35
C GLU A 68 -11.11 -4.28 -15.70
N THR A 69 -10.01 -5.04 -15.67
CA THR A 69 -9.96 -6.34 -14.99
C THR A 69 -10.24 -6.18 -13.51
N GLN A 70 -9.66 -5.15 -12.84
CA GLN A 70 -9.91 -4.91 -11.42
C GLN A 70 -11.37 -4.57 -11.15
N MET A 71 -11.98 -3.72 -11.97
CA MET A 71 -13.40 -3.38 -11.83
C MET A 71 -14.30 -4.62 -11.96
N ALA A 72 -14.10 -5.44 -13.01
CA ALA A 72 -14.86 -6.67 -13.20
C ALA A 72 -14.66 -7.68 -12.06
N GLN A 73 -13.47 -7.75 -11.48
CA GLN A 73 -13.19 -8.59 -10.31
C GLN A 73 -13.93 -8.11 -9.06
N ILE A 74 -14.00 -6.79 -8.84
CA ILE A 74 -14.75 -6.22 -7.71
C ILE A 74 -16.26 -6.49 -7.90
N GLU A 75 -16.80 -6.31 -9.10
CA GLU A 75 -18.19 -6.67 -9.43
C GLU A 75 -18.47 -8.17 -9.15
N ASN A 76 -17.56 -9.04 -9.53
CA ASN A 76 -17.66 -10.47 -9.23
C ASN A 76 -17.69 -10.73 -7.71
N MET A 77 -16.87 -10.04 -6.92
CA MET A 77 -16.87 -10.15 -5.46
C MET A 77 -18.21 -9.68 -4.87
N ILE A 78 -18.77 -8.58 -5.37
CA ILE A 78 -20.10 -8.07 -4.97
C ILE A 78 -21.16 -9.15 -5.24
N ASN A 79 -21.18 -9.70 -6.46
CA ASN A 79 -22.13 -10.76 -6.87
C ASN A 79 -21.98 -12.05 -6.05
N ARG A 80 -20.81 -12.34 -5.51
CA ARG A 80 -20.57 -13.47 -4.60
C ARG A 80 -21.07 -13.22 -3.17
N GLY A 81 -21.52 -12.01 -2.86
CA GLY A 81 -22.04 -11.65 -1.55
C GLY A 81 -20.94 -11.66 -0.49
N VAL A 82 -19.83 -10.98 -0.74
CA VAL A 82 -18.83 -10.69 0.30
C VAL A 82 -19.38 -9.66 1.27
N ASP A 83 -18.93 -9.73 2.53
CA ASP A 83 -19.31 -8.76 3.56
C ASP A 83 -18.40 -7.53 3.53
N VAL A 84 -17.15 -7.73 3.11
CA VAL A 84 -16.11 -6.67 3.05
C VAL A 84 -15.31 -6.79 1.76
N LEU A 85 -15.07 -5.66 1.11
CA LEU A 85 -14.08 -5.50 0.05
C LEU A 85 -12.83 -4.86 0.63
N VAL A 86 -11.68 -5.49 0.44
CA VAL A 86 -10.34 -4.95 0.70
C VAL A 86 -9.68 -4.70 -0.64
N ILE A 87 -9.43 -3.45 -0.98
CA ILE A 87 -9.00 -3.08 -2.32
C ILE A 87 -7.65 -2.38 -2.27
N ILE A 88 -6.68 -2.91 -3.01
CA ILE A 88 -5.45 -2.23 -3.39
C ILE A 88 -5.69 -1.69 -4.80
N PRO A 89 -6.09 -0.42 -4.99
CA PRO A 89 -6.51 0.06 -6.30
C PRO A 89 -5.32 0.18 -7.26
N TYR A 90 -5.49 -0.26 -8.50
CA TYR A 90 -4.60 0.11 -9.60
C TYR A 90 -4.73 1.61 -9.90
N ASN A 91 -5.96 2.04 -10.14
CA ASN A 91 -6.32 3.44 -10.30
C ASN A 91 -7.39 3.83 -9.27
N GLY A 92 -6.98 4.62 -8.28
CA GLY A 92 -7.87 5.06 -7.21
C GLY A 92 -8.92 6.10 -7.63
N GLN A 93 -8.93 6.57 -8.88
CA GLN A 93 -9.83 7.64 -9.35
C GLN A 93 -11.11 7.11 -10.00
N VAL A 94 -11.13 5.86 -10.44
CA VAL A 94 -12.20 5.32 -11.32
C VAL A 94 -13.18 4.38 -10.63
N LEU A 95 -12.96 4.05 -9.37
CA LEU A 95 -13.72 3.00 -8.66
C LEU A 95 -15.04 3.49 -8.05
N SER A 96 -15.40 4.77 -8.16
CA SER A 96 -16.58 5.35 -7.47
C SER A 96 -17.90 4.62 -7.79
N ASN A 97 -18.11 4.22 -9.03
CA ASN A 97 -19.34 3.55 -9.46
C ASN A 97 -19.47 2.15 -8.83
N VAL A 98 -18.43 1.31 -8.96
CA VAL A 98 -18.44 -0.06 -8.40
C VAL A 98 -18.46 -0.04 -6.87
N ILE A 99 -17.83 0.95 -6.23
CA ILE A 99 -17.95 1.16 -4.78
C ILE A 99 -19.38 1.53 -4.40
N SER A 100 -20.05 2.41 -5.16
CA SER A 100 -21.46 2.76 -4.92
C SER A 100 -22.37 1.55 -5.04
N GLU A 101 -22.07 0.61 -5.93
CA GLU A 101 -22.79 -0.66 -6.03
C GLU A 101 -22.57 -1.51 -4.78
N ALA A 102 -21.33 -1.72 -4.37
CA ALA A 102 -20.99 -2.44 -3.12
C ALA A 102 -21.74 -1.85 -1.91
N LYS A 103 -21.79 -0.51 -1.81
CA LYS A 103 -22.47 0.17 -0.70
C LYS A 103 -23.99 -0.05 -0.72
N ARG A 104 -24.63 -0.14 -1.88
CA ARG A 104 -26.08 -0.49 -2.00
C ARG A 104 -26.37 -1.90 -1.49
N GLU A 105 -25.44 -2.83 -1.70
CA GLU A 105 -25.53 -4.21 -1.18
C GLU A 105 -25.10 -4.31 0.31
N GLY A 106 -24.80 -3.19 0.98
CA GLY A 106 -24.38 -3.17 2.38
C GLY A 106 -22.94 -3.60 2.64
N ILE A 107 -22.15 -3.83 1.58
CA ILE A 107 -20.78 -4.27 1.66
C ILE A 107 -19.89 -3.15 2.20
N LYS A 108 -19.00 -3.49 3.14
CA LYS A 108 -18.00 -2.56 3.67
C LYS A 108 -16.78 -2.48 2.75
N VAL A 109 -16.15 -1.31 2.70
CA VAL A 109 -15.02 -1.07 1.80
C VAL A 109 -13.83 -0.53 2.60
N LEU A 110 -12.75 -1.30 2.60
CA LEU A 110 -11.44 -0.94 3.14
C LEU A 110 -10.49 -0.65 1.97
N ALA A 111 -10.02 0.59 1.86
CA ALA A 111 -8.92 0.92 0.97
C ALA A 111 -7.60 0.52 1.66
N TYR A 112 -6.83 -0.35 1.03
CA TYR A 112 -5.59 -0.90 1.55
C TYR A 112 -4.39 -0.25 0.85
N ASP A 113 -3.49 0.34 1.62
CA ASP A 113 -2.27 1.04 1.22
C ASP A 113 -2.51 2.26 0.30
N ARG A 114 -3.30 2.12 -0.75
CA ARG A 114 -3.61 3.19 -1.71
C ARG A 114 -5.02 3.73 -1.51
N MET A 115 -5.15 5.06 -1.50
CA MET A 115 -6.44 5.72 -1.34
C MET A 115 -7.35 5.52 -2.57
N ILE A 116 -8.63 5.27 -2.32
CA ILE A 116 -9.68 5.35 -3.33
C ILE A 116 -10.33 6.73 -3.20
N ASN A 117 -10.18 7.55 -4.24
CA ASN A 117 -10.69 8.91 -4.26
C ASN A 117 -12.14 8.97 -4.76
N ASN A 118 -12.86 10.02 -4.35
CA ASN A 118 -14.22 10.33 -4.82
C ASN A 118 -15.23 9.18 -4.64
N ALA A 119 -15.04 8.32 -3.63
CA ALA A 119 -15.88 7.15 -3.36
C ALA A 119 -16.24 7.05 -1.87
N ASP A 120 -17.38 6.41 -1.57
CA ASP A 120 -17.84 6.16 -0.19
C ASP A 120 -17.18 4.91 0.39
N ILE A 121 -15.90 5.01 0.77
CA ILE A 121 -15.20 3.94 1.48
C ILE A 121 -15.43 4.05 3.00
N ASP A 122 -15.37 2.91 3.72
CA ASP A 122 -15.61 2.89 5.17
C ASP A 122 -14.33 3.18 5.97
N PHE A 123 -13.17 2.71 5.46
CA PHE A 123 -11.90 2.89 6.16
C PHE A 123 -10.71 2.89 5.19
N TYR A 124 -9.63 3.51 5.61
CA TYR A 124 -8.35 3.51 4.89
C TYR A 124 -7.22 3.10 5.81
N ILE A 125 -6.34 2.21 5.35
CA ILE A 125 -5.12 1.84 6.08
C ILE A 125 -3.92 1.98 5.17
N SER A 126 -2.88 2.67 5.66
CA SER A 126 -1.64 2.92 4.90
C SER A 126 -0.50 3.30 5.83
N PHE A 127 0.60 3.74 5.24
CA PHE A 127 1.66 4.45 5.92
C PHE A 127 1.51 5.97 5.74
N ASP A 128 2.24 6.75 6.52
CA ASP A 128 2.39 8.19 6.28
C ASP A 128 3.22 8.41 5.01
N ASN A 129 2.53 8.57 3.90
CA ASN A 129 3.14 8.64 2.58
C ASN A 129 3.86 9.97 2.30
N GLU A 130 3.44 11.08 2.93
CA GLU A 130 4.20 12.33 2.85
C GLU A 130 5.54 12.16 3.58
N LYS A 131 5.55 11.51 4.75
CA LYS A 131 6.78 11.23 5.49
C LYS A 131 7.73 10.30 4.72
N VAL A 132 7.20 9.34 3.95
CA VAL A 132 8.03 8.53 3.03
C VAL A 132 8.80 9.44 2.06
N GLY A 133 8.11 10.38 1.41
CA GLY A 133 8.75 11.32 0.48
C GLY A 133 9.77 12.22 1.15
N GLU A 134 9.49 12.74 2.35
CA GLU A 134 10.44 13.51 3.14
C GLU A 134 11.71 12.70 3.41
N MET A 135 11.59 11.47 3.93
CA MET A 135 12.73 10.60 4.22
C MET A 135 13.61 10.33 3.00
N GLN A 136 12.98 10.12 1.82
CA GLN A 136 13.71 9.93 0.56
C GLN A 136 14.56 11.17 0.22
N ALA A 137 13.95 12.34 0.25
CA ALA A 137 14.62 13.58 -0.09
C ALA A 137 15.67 13.98 0.96
N GLU A 138 15.36 13.87 2.25
CA GLU A 138 16.30 14.15 3.35
C GLU A 138 17.58 13.32 3.24
N SER A 139 17.45 12.02 2.98
CA SER A 139 18.59 11.12 2.81
C SER A 139 19.48 11.52 1.63
N LEU A 140 18.88 11.90 0.50
CA LEU A 140 19.66 12.33 -0.67
C LEU A 140 20.31 13.68 -0.46
N VAL A 141 19.62 14.64 0.17
CA VAL A 141 20.18 15.98 0.48
C VAL A 141 21.36 15.89 1.45
N GLN A 142 21.32 14.98 2.43
CA GLN A 142 22.46 14.72 3.31
C GLN A 142 23.70 14.26 2.53
N ARG A 143 23.55 13.48 1.49
CA ARG A 143 24.63 12.94 0.66
C ARG A 143 25.06 13.89 -0.45
N VAL A 144 24.11 14.59 -1.06
CA VAL A 144 24.30 15.50 -2.21
C VAL A 144 23.58 16.82 -1.91
N PRO A 145 24.15 17.69 -1.05
CA PRO A 145 23.46 18.91 -0.60
C PRO A 145 23.27 19.98 -1.69
N GLN A 146 23.92 19.79 -2.83
CA GLN A 146 23.77 20.63 -4.02
C GLN A 146 24.09 19.82 -5.28
N GLY A 147 23.41 20.08 -6.39
CA GLY A 147 23.65 19.41 -7.66
C GLY A 147 22.41 19.23 -8.51
N ASN A 148 22.53 18.39 -9.54
CA ASN A 148 21.49 18.09 -10.50
C ASN A 148 20.66 16.89 -10.00
N TYR A 149 19.40 17.13 -9.74
CA TYR A 149 18.45 16.11 -9.26
C TYR A 149 17.47 15.71 -10.35
N PHE A 150 17.27 14.42 -10.52
CA PHE A 150 16.20 13.85 -11.34
C PHE A 150 15.11 13.27 -10.44
N LEU A 151 13.85 13.64 -10.67
CA LEU A 151 12.71 13.17 -9.91
C LEU A 151 12.02 12.03 -10.67
N MET A 152 12.14 10.79 -10.15
CA MET A 152 11.52 9.60 -10.70
C MET A 152 10.27 9.25 -9.89
N GLY A 153 9.10 9.72 -10.34
CA GLY A 153 7.82 9.40 -9.73
C GLY A 153 7.39 7.96 -10.00
N GLY A 154 6.47 7.46 -9.21
CA GLY A 154 5.79 6.19 -9.45
C GLY A 154 4.63 6.30 -10.44
N SER A 155 3.63 5.41 -10.34
CA SER A 155 2.47 5.45 -11.22
C SER A 155 1.66 6.74 -11.04
N PRO A 156 1.36 7.49 -12.12
CA PRO A 156 0.63 8.77 -12.01
C PRO A 156 -0.83 8.63 -11.58
N VAL A 157 -1.40 7.42 -11.69
CA VAL A 157 -2.78 7.10 -11.26
C VAL A 157 -2.87 6.68 -9.81
N ASP A 158 -1.71 6.47 -9.14
CA ASP A 158 -1.63 6.12 -7.73
C ASP A 158 -1.53 7.39 -6.88
N ASN A 159 -2.44 7.52 -5.91
CA ASN A 159 -2.43 8.65 -4.98
C ASN A 159 -1.17 8.70 -4.12
N ASN A 160 -0.60 7.55 -3.75
CA ASN A 160 0.62 7.49 -2.94
C ASN A 160 1.81 8.13 -3.66
N ALA A 161 1.94 7.92 -4.98
CA ALA A 161 3.00 8.53 -5.77
C ALA A 161 2.97 10.07 -5.69
N LYS A 162 1.76 10.66 -5.65
CA LYS A 162 1.57 12.11 -5.48
C LYS A 162 1.93 12.58 -4.07
N LEU A 163 1.58 11.78 -3.04
CA LEU A 163 1.93 12.08 -1.65
C LEU A 163 3.43 11.99 -1.42
N PHE A 164 4.12 11.00 -2.00
CA PHE A 164 5.57 10.92 -1.95
C PHE A 164 6.19 12.16 -2.60
N ARG A 165 5.74 12.58 -3.79
CA ARG A 165 6.22 13.80 -4.44
C ARG A 165 5.98 15.02 -3.58
N LYS A 166 4.84 15.14 -2.93
CA LYS A 166 4.56 16.24 -2.00
C LYS A 166 5.58 16.28 -0.85
N GLY A 167 5.83 15.14 -0.20
CA GLY A 167 6.84 15.01 0.84
C GLY A 167 8.25 15.33 0.34
N GLN A 168 8.63 14.79 -0.83
CA GLN A 168 9.92 15.11 -1.47
C GLN A 168 10.09 16.63 -1.67
N MET A 169 9.05 17.29 -2.20
CA MET A 169 9.09 18.74 -2.46
C MET A 169 9.09 19.58 -1.20
N THR A 170 8.53 19.12 -0.09
CA THR A 170 8.65 19.79 1.21
C THR A 170 10.12 19.99 1.60
N VAL A 171 10.98 19.04 1.29
CA VAL A 171 12.41 19.08 1.58
C VAL A 171 13.19 19.78 0.45
N LEU A 172 12.87 19.50 -0.80
CA LEU A 172 13.67 19.95 -1.95
C LEU A 172 13.37 21.38 -2.36
N GLN A 173 12.12 21.87 -2.24
CA GLN A 173 11.70 23.16 -2.75
C GLN A 173 12.56 24.34 -2.22
N PRO A 174 12.86 24.43 -0.91
CA PRO A 174 13.72 25.49 -0.40
C PRO A 174 15.15 25.48 -0.99
N LEU A 175 15.65 24.28 -1.34
CA LEU A 175 16.97 24.13 -1.93
C LEU A 175 16.97 24.43 -3.44
N ILE A 176 15.86 24.17 -4.10
CA ILE A 176 15.62 24.57 -5.50
C ILE A 176 15.53 26.10 -5.59
N ASP A 177 14.74 26.73 -4.73
CA ASP A 177 14.53 28.17 -4.70
C ASP A 177 15.84 28.94 -4.39
N SER A 178 16.71 28.34 -3.58
CA SER A 178 18.04 28.89 -3.30
C SER A 178 19.10 28.61 -4.37
N GLY A 179 18.75 27.85 -5.41
CA GLY A 179 19.68 27.47 -6.50
C GLY A 179 20.71 26.40 -6.11
N LYS A 180 20.62 25.78 -4.93
CA LYS A 180 21.50 24.67 -4.53
C LYS A 180 21.21 23.41 -5.30
N ILE A 181 19.93 23.13 -5.53
CA ILE A 181 19.47 21.97 -6.29
C ILE A 181 18.85 22.46 -7.60
N LYS A 182 19.27 21.85 -8.71
CA LYS A 182 18.65 22.01 -10.01
C LYS A 182 17.90 20.72 -10.36
N VAL A 183 16.58 20.79 -10.54
CA VAL A 183 15.80 19.69 -11.08
C VAL A 183 16.02 19.63 -12.58
N VAL A 184 16.67 18.57 -13.07
CA VAL A 184 17.02 18.38 -14.48
C VAL A 184 16.04 17.47 -15.22
N GLY A 185 15.04 16.95 -14.51
CA GLY A 185 13.92 16.22 -15.07
C GLY A 185 12.98 15.72 -13.98
N ASP A 186 11.71 15.58 -14.34
CA ASP A 186 10.63 15.08 -13.49
C ASP A 186 9.72 14.22 -14.33
N GLN A 187 9.78 12.89 -14.16
CA GLN A 187 8.97 11.94 -14.92
C GLN A 187 8.41 10.85 -14.03
N TRP A 188 7.34 10.22 -14.49
CA TRP A 188 6.56 9.25 -13.76
C TRP A 188 6.62 7.89 -14.45
N ALA A 189 6.99 6.85 -13.69
CA ALA A 189 7.06 5.48 -14.18
C ALA A 189 5.70 4.81 -14.06
N ASP A 190 4.98 4.71 -15.17
CA ASP A 190 3.66 4.09 -15.22
C ASP A 190 3.70 2.66 -14.71
N GLY A 191 2.65 2.27 -13.95
CA GLY A 191 2.52 0.97 -13.31
C GLY A 191 3.61 0.63 -12.28
N TRP A 192 4.46 1.59 -11.87
CA TRP A 192 5.62 1.35 -11.00
C TRP A 192 6.67 0.41 -11.62
N LEU A 193 6.60 0.17 -12.92
CA LEU A 193 7.39 -0.87 -13.60
C LEU A 193 8.85 -0.45 -13.80
N PRO A 194 9.82 -1.31 -13.44
CA PRO A 194 11.24 -1.01 -13.56
C PRO A 194 11.68 -0.79 -15.02
N GLU A 195 11.06 -1.45 -16.00
CA GLU A 195 11.33 -1.26 -17.42
C GLU A 195 10.95 0.16 -17.91
N ASN A 196 9.91 0.78 -17.32
CA ASN A 196 9.57 2.16 -17.62
C ASN A 196 10.58 3.12 -16.99
N ALA A 197 10.99 2.87 -15.75
CA ALA A 197 12.03 3.65 -15.10
C ALA A 197 13.40 3.55 -15.80
N LEU A 198 13.75 2.37 -16.33
CA LEU A 198 14.95 2.17 -17.13
C LEU A 198 14.95 3.11 -18.35
N LYS A 199 13.90 3.06 -19.18
CA LYS A 199 13.75 3.91 -20.38
C LYS A 199 13.80 5.40 -20.04
N ILE A 200 13.11 5.80 -18.96
CA ILE A 200 13.10 7.20 -18.49
C ILE A 200 14.51 7.64 -18.13
N MET A 201 15.26 6.82 -17.38
CA MET A 201 16.61 7.16 -16.94
C MET A 201 17.62 7.16 -18.11
N GLU A 202 17.54 6.23 -19.05
CA GLU A 202 18.37 6.25 -20.28
C GLU A 202 18.20 7.56 -21.04
N ASN A 203 16.95 8.00 -21.23
CA ASN A 203 16.65 9.27 -21.89
C ASN A 203 17.15 10.47 -21.06
N ALA A 204 16.98 10.44 -19.74
CA ALA A 204 17.44 11.50 -18.85
C ALA A 204 18.96 11.64 -18.86
N LEU A 205 19.71 10.55 -18.85
CA LEU A 205 21.17 10.53 -18.91
C LEU A 205 21.66 11.12 -20.25
N THR A 206 21.04 10.75 -21.34
CA THR A 206 21.36 11.31 -22.66
C THR A 206 21.08 12.81 -22.72
N ALA A 207 19.90 13.24 -22.27
CA ALA A 207 19.49 14.66 -22.32
C ALA A 207 20.35 15.57 -21.43
N ASN A 208 20.94 15.01 -20.37
CA ASN A 208 21.76 15.75 -19.40
C ASN A 208 23.26 15.45 -19.52
N ASN A 209 23.72 14.82 -20.61
CA ASN A 209 25.13 14.46 -20.81
C ASN A 209 25.72 13.70 -19.60
N ASN A 210 24.96 12.79 -19.02
CA ASN A 210 25.29 12.03 -17.80
C ASN A 210 25.53 12.89 -16.53
N GLN A 211 25.12 14.15 -16.54
CA GLN A 211 25.30 15.07 -15.39
C GLN A 211 24.08 15.07 -14.48
N ILE A 212 23.88 13.94 -13.80
CA ILE A 212 22.87 13.76 -12.75
C ILE A 212 23.61 13.33 -11.49
N ASP A 213 23.38 14.04 -10.38
CA ASP A 213 24.04 13.78 -9.10
C ASP A 213 23.17 12.95 -8.15
N ALA A 214 21.85 13.11 -8.26
CA ALA A 214 20.90 12.34 -7.47
C ALA A 214 19.61 12.00 -8.24
N VAL A 215 19.04 10.84 -7.95
CA VAL A 215 17.74 10.39 -8.46
C VAL A 215 16.81 10.14 -7.30
N VAL A 216 15.77 10.96 -7.17
CA VAL A 216 14.71 10.75 -6.16
C VAL A 216 13.72 9.75 -6.73
N ALA A 217 14.03 8.45 -6.57
CA ALA A 217 13.16 7.37 -7.01
C ALA A 217 12.15 7.03 -5.90
N SER A 218 10.88 6.92 -6.28
CA SER A 218 9.79 6.79 -5.32
C SER A 218 9.63 5.38 -4.76
N ASN A 219 10.16 4.33 -5.42
CA ASN A 219 10.22 2.97 -4.87
C ASN A 219 11.44 2.19 -5.38
N ASP A 220 11.64 0.99 -4.84
CA ASP A 220 12.80 0.15 -5.10
C ASP A 220 12.77 -0.50 -6.50
N ALA A 221 11.59 -0.79 -7.05
CA ALA A 221 11.46 -1.32 -8.40
C ALA A 221 11.89 -0.27 -9.44
N THR A 222 11.40 0.97 -9.33
CA THR A 222 11.81 2.08 -10.20
C THR A 222 13.27 2.47 -9.99
N ALA A 223 13.76 2.46 -8.72
CA ALA A 223 15.18 2.65 -8.44
C ALA A 223 16.05 1.59 -9.12
N GLY A 224 15.60 0.32 -9.15
CA GLY A 224 16.29 -0.77 -9.83
C GLY A 224 16.44 -0.55 -11.32
N GLY A 225 15.35 -0.12 -11.99
CA GLY A 225 15.38 0.25 -13.41
C GLY A 225 16.33 1.43 -13.69
N ALA A 226 16.26 2.48 -12.87
CA ALA A 226 17.16 3.63 -12.98
C ALA A 226 18.63 3.23 -12.77
N ILE A 227 18.93 2.39 -11.78
CA ILE A 227 20.30 1.90 -11.50
C ILE A 227 20.83 1.08 -12.66
N GLN A 228 20.01 0.31 -13.36
CA GLN A 228 20.43 -0.43 -14.54
C GLN A 228 20.91 0.54 -15.66
N ALA A 229 20.20 1.64 -15.91
CA ALA A 229 20.65 2.67 -16.86
C ALA A 229 21.94 3.35 -16.38
N LEU A 230 22.03 3.69 -15.09
CA LEU A 230 23.23 4.28 -14.50
C LEU A 230 24.44 3.33 -14.61
N ALA A 231 24.25 2.04 -14.41
CA ALA A 231 25.31 1.03 -14.55
C ALA A 231 25.87 0.93 -15.97
N ALA A 232 25.00 1.03 -16.98
CA ALA A 232 25.41 1.06 -18.37
C ALA A 232 26.32 2.24 -18.72
N GLN A 233 26.27 3.32 -17.94
CA GLN A 233 27.12 4.53 -18.07
C GLN A 233 28.27 4.57 -17.04
N GLY A 234 28.47 3.51 -16.23
CA GLY A 234 29.48 3.48 -15.17
C GLY A 234 29.20 4.45 -14.03
N LEU A 235 27.93 4.80 -13.79
CA LEU A 235 27.47 5.77 -12.81
C LEU A 235 26.79 5.13 -11.57
N ALA A 236 26.53 3.83 -11.58
CA ALA A 236 25.98 3.11 -10.43
C ALA A 236 26.91 3.26 -9.21
N GLY A 237 26.35 3.64 -8.07
CA GLY A 237 27.08 3.95 -6.84
C GLY A 237 27.75 5.34 -6.79
N LYS A 238 27.83 6.07 -7.93
CA LYS A 238 28.28 7.47 -7.99
C LYS A 238 27.11 8.44 -7.86
N VAL A 239 25.98 8.13 -8.48
CA VAL A 239 24.74 8.88 -8.37
C VAL A 239 23.97 8.38 -7.15
N ALA A 240 23.58 9.29 -6.25
CA ALA A 240 22.77 8.95 -5.10
C ALA A 240 21.33 8.62 -5.55
N ILE A 241 20.75 7.54 -5.03
CA ILE A 241 19.39 7.16 -5.42
C ILE A 241 18.59 6.62 -4.24
N SER A 242 17.36 7.12 -4.07
CA SER A 242 16.42 6.66 -3.05
C SER A 242 15.58 5.48 -3.53
N GLY A 243 14.82 4.90 -2.60
CA GLY A 243 13.83 3.87 -2.86
C GLY A 243 12.80 3.78 -1.74
N GLN A 244 11.94 2.78 -1.81
CA GLN A 244 10.92 2.42 -0.83
C GLN A 244 10.53 0.97 -1.02
N ASP A 245 10.04 0.32 0.02
CA ASP A 245 9.51 -1.04 0.16
C ASP A 245 10.51 -2.06 0.70
N ALA A 246 11.80 -1.75 0.73
CA ALA A 246 12.86 -2.65 1.20
C ALA A 246 12.86 -4.01 0.47
N ASP A 247 12.64 -3.99 -0.85
CA ASP A 247 12.73 -5.18 -1.69
C ASP A 247 14.10 -5.86 -1.51
N LEU A 248 14.14 -7.19 -1.54
CA LEU A 248 15.40 -7.92 -1.33
C LEU A 248 16.51 -7.45 -2.27
N ALA A 249 16.19 -7.23 -3.54
CA ALA A 249 17.12 -6.70 -4.53
C ALA A 249 17.63 -5.29 -4.16
N ALA A 250 16.80 -4.45 -3.58
CA ALA A 250 17.18 -3.11 -3.16
C ALA A 250 18.09 -3.15 -1.92
N VAL A 251 17.79 -4.01 -0.94
CA VAL A 251 18.65 -4.20 0.23
C VAL A 251 20.05 -4.67 -0.20
N LYS A 252 20.13 -5.61 -1.16
CA LYS A 252 21.40 -6.01 -1.76
C LYS A 252 22.13 -4.84 -2.45
N ARG A 253 21.41 -3.98 -3.18
CA ARG A 253 21.99 -2.78 -3.81
C ARG A 253 22.50 -1.77 -2.77
N ILE A 254 21.81 -1.62 -1.63
CA ILE A 254 22.25 -0.77 -0.52
C ILE A 254 23.53 -1.33 0.11
N VAL A 255 23.61 -2.63 0.36
CA VAL A 255 24.81 -3.31 0.85
C VAL A 255 25.98 -3.12 -0.12
N ALA A 256 25.74 -3.28 -1.42
CA ALA A 256 26.72 -3.11 -2.48
C ALA A 256 27.09 -1.61 -2.74
N GLY A 257 26.31 -0.66 -2.20
CA GLY A 257 26.55 0.77 -2.36
C GLY A 257 26.05 1.37 -3.68
N THR A 258 25.22 0.65 -4.44
CA THR A 258 24.64 1.13 -5.69
C THR A 258 23.27 1.79 -5.53
N GLN A 259 22.62 1.63 -4.37
CA GLN A 259 21.45 2.38 -3.90
C GLN A 259 21.76 3.02 -2.56
N THR A 260 21.32 4.26 -2.34
CA THR A 260 21.67 5.02 -1.13
C THR A 260 20.87 4.58 0.07
N MET A 261 19.56 4.43 -0.12
CA MET A 261 18.61 4.09 0.93
C MET A 261 17.32 3.49 0.38
N THR A 262 16.52 2.94 1.26
CA THR A 262 15.11 2.64 1.02
C THR A 262 14.28 3.11 2.21
N VAL A 263 12.98 3.31 2.00
CA VAL A 263 12.04 3.48 3.10
C VAL A 263 11.36 2.13 3.35
N TYR A 264 11.63 1.57 4.50
CA TYR A 264 11.01 0.33 4.95
C TYR A 264 9.61 0.61 5.50
N LYS A 265 8.66 -0.09 4.95
CA LYS A 265 7.28 -0.14 5.42
C LYS A 265 7.03 -1.52 6.01
N PRO A 266 6.89 -1.66 7.35
CA PRO A 266 6.61 -2.96 7.98
C PRO A 266 5.27 -3.53 7.53
N ILE A 267 5.21 -4.15 6.36
CA ILE A 267 3.97 -4.64 5.74
C ILE A 267 3.29 -5.74 6.55
N SER A 268 4.04 -6.46 7.39
CA SER A 268 3.45 -7.40 8.34
C SER A 268 2.47 -6.70 9.29
N LYS A 269 2.86 -5.55 9.84
CA LYS A 269 1.98 -4.74 10.69
C LYS A 269 0.78 -4.19 9.93
N LEU A 270 1.01 -3.73 8.69
CA LEU A 270 -0.05 -3.23 7.82
C LEU A 270 -1.09 -4.31 7.53
N ALA A 271 -0.64 -5.48 7.10
CA ALA A 271 -1.52 -6.57 6.68
C ALA A 271 -2.25 -7.21 7.87
N ASP A 272 -1.58 -7.37 9.02
CA ASP A 272 -2.21 -7.86 10.25
C ASP A 272 -3.30 -6.90 10.72
N GLU A 273 -3.01 -5.61 10.83
CA GLU A 273 -3.98 -4.58 11.23
C GLU A 273 -5.14 -4.46 10.25
N ALA A 274 -4.86 -4.53 8.94
CA ALA A 274 -5.90 -4.50 7.91
C ALA A 274 -6.85 -5.69 8.01
N ALA A 275 -6.36 -6.88 8.35
CA ALA A 275 -7.19 -8.06 8.56
C ALA A 275 -8.09 -7.89 9.80
N ASP A 276 -7.55 -7.36 10.91
CA ASP A 276 -8.34 -7.03 12.10
C ASP A 276 -9.43 -5.98 11.78
N ILE A 277 -9.08 -4.91 11.05
CA ILE A 277 -10.02 -3.87 10.60
C ILE A 277 -11.10 -4.46 9.68
N ALA A 278 -10.72 -5.29 8.69
CA ALA A 278 -11.68 -5.88 7.77
C ALA A 278 -12.71 -6.77 8.50
N VAL A 279 -12.25 -7.57 9.46
CA VAL A 279 -13.14 -8.42 10.28
C VAL A 279 -14.07 -7.57 11.16
N GLN A 280 -13.56 -6.49 11.79
CA GLN A 280 -14.38 -5.55 12.56
C GLN A 280 -15.45 -4.91 11.69
N LEU A 281 -15.09 -4.41 10.49
CA LEU A 281 -16.04 -3.83 9.54
C LEU A 281 -17.12 -4.85 9.15
N GLY A 282 -16.74 -6.10 8.87
CA GLY A 282 -17.69 -7.17 8.53
C GLY A 282 -18.65 -7.50 9.67
N LYS A 283 -18.24 -7.31 10.91
CA LYS A 283 -19.11 -7.41 12.12
C LYS A 283 -19.96 -6.17 12.35
N GLY A 284 -19.82 -5.12 11.55
CA GLY A 284 -20.49 -3.84 11.78
C GLY A 284 -19.87 -3.01 12.91
N GLU A 285 -18.69 -3.35 13.37
CA GLU A 285 -17.95 -2.61 14.38
C GLU A 285 -17.24 -1.40 13.77
N GLN A 286 -16.87 -0.43 14.64
CA GLN A 286 -16.11 0.75 14.22
C GLN A 286 -14.63 0.56 14.59
N PRO A 287 -13.73 0.35 13.62
CA PRO A 287 -12.31 0.23 13.91
C PRO A 287 -11.74 1.53 14.49
N LYS A 288 -10.70 1.40 15.31
CA LYS A 288 -9.94 2.56 15.81
C LYS A 288 -9.23 3.24 14.66
N SER A 289 -9.13 4.58 14.72
CA SER A 289 -8.40 5.38 13.74
C SER A 289 -7.45 6.34 14.45
N ASN A 290 -6.32 6.65 13.81
CA ASN A 290 -5.38 7.67 14.28
C ASN A 290 -5.31 8.89 13.35
N ALA A 291 -6.04 8.85 12.24
CA ALA A 291 -6.12 9.93 11.26
C ALA A 291 -7.52 10.02 10.63
N LYS A 292 -7.81 11.17 10.01
CA LYS A 292 -8.91 11.37 9.08
C LYS A 292 -8.38 12.03 7.83
N LEU A 293 -8.74 11.51 6.68
CA LEU A 293 -8.26 11.98 5.39
C LEU A 293 -9.43 12.24 4.44
N ASN A 294 -9.41 13.40 3.78
CA ASN A 294 -10.40 13.71 2.75
C ASN A 294 -10.03 12.99 1.45
N ASN A 295 -10.92 12.15 0.95
CA ASN A 295 -10.73 11.44 -0.31
C ASN A 295 -11.44 12.09 -1.51
N GLY A 296 -11.92 13.33 -1.34
CA GLY A 296 -12.70 14.05 -2.36
C GLY A 296 -14.21 13.88 -2.23
N SER A 297 -14.70 12.78 -1.67
CA SER A 297 -16.12 12.54 -1.38
C SER A 297 -16.47 12.84 0.07
N LYS A 298 -15.58 12.46 1.01
CA LYS A 298 -15.82 12.63 2.44
C LYS A 298 -14.50 12.57 3.24
N GLU A 299 -14.59 12.87 4.53
CA GLU A 299 -13.54 12.49 5.49
C GLU A 299 -13.65 11.01 5.83
N VAL A 300 -12.57 10.27 5.56
CA VAL A 300 -12.44 8.84 5.80
C VAL A 300 -11.61 8.61 7.05
N SER A 301 -12.10 7.79 7.98
CA SER A 301 -11.30 7.29 9.11
C SER A 301 -10.13 6.47 8.59
N ALA A 302 -8.94 6.71 9.14
CA ALA A 302 -7.73 6.05 8.67
C ALA A 302 -6.85 5.57 9.82
N TRP A 303 -6.06 4.52 9.51
CA TRP A 303 -4.96 4.08 10.34
C TRP A 303 -3.67 4.23 9.54
N LEU A 304 -2.80 5.14 9.96
CA LEU A 304 -1.52 5.42 9.31
C LEU A 304 -0.37 4.89 10.17
N LEU A 305 0.42 4.00 9.59
CA LEU A 305 1.63 3.46 10.22
C LEU A 305 2.83 4.35 9.91
N THR A 306 3.82 4.31 10.79
CA THR A 306 5.06 5.06 10.62
C THR A 306 6.04 4.29 9.72
N PRO A 307 6.53 4.89 8.62
CA PRO A 307 7.60 4.31 7.83
C PRO A 307 8.95 4.45 8.53
N VAL A 308 9.95 3.68 8.08
CA VAL A 308 11.31 3.69 8.65
C VAL A 308 12.33 3.92 7.54
N GLN A 309 13.16 4.95 7.68
CA GLN A 309 14.30 5.16 6.78
C GLN A 309 15.36 4.09 7.03
N VAL A 310 15.83 3.45 5.97
CA VAL A 310 16.86 2.40 6.03
C VAL A 310 17.98 2.69 5.04
N ASP A 311 19.19 2.65 5.54
CA ASP A 311 20.42 2.67 4.77
C ASP A 311 21.37 1.55 5.23
N LYS A 312 22.60 1.53 4.72
CA LYS A 312 23.58 0.49 5.04
C LYS A 312 23.87 0.37 6.55
N THR A 313 23.65 1.42 7.34
CA THR A 313 24.02 1.46 8.76
C THR A 313 23.00 0.80 9.69
N ASN A 314 21.74 0.61 9.24
CA ASN A 314 20.65 0.13 10.08
C ASN A 314 19.84 -1.03 9.51
N ILE A 315 20.28 -1.67 8.42
CA ILE A 315 19.61 -2.87 7.84
C ILE A 315 19.40 -3.95 8.89
N GLU A 316 20.44 -4.26 9.68
CA GLU A 316 20.40 -5.34 10.68
C GLU A 316 19.39 -5.05 11.80
N SER A 317 19.38 -3.82 12.32
CA SER A 317 18.49 -3.41 13.43
C SER A 317 17.05 -3.10 13.00
N THR A 318 16.76 -3.12 11.69
CA THR A 318 15.43 -2.86 11.12
C THR A 318 14.89 -4.07 10.37
N ILE A 319 15.24 -4.22 9.13
CA ILE A 319 14.72 -5.22 8.19
C ILE A 319 15.00 -6.66 8.65
N ILE A 320 16.22 -6.91 9.15
CA ILE A 320 16.62 -8.25 9.62
C ILE A 320 16.01 -8.52 10.99
N ALA A 321 16.08 -7.55 11.92
CA ALA A 321 15.50 -7.70 13.25
C ALA A 321 13.98 -7.95 13.23
N ASP A 322 13.24 -7.34 12.28
CA ASP A 322 11.82 -7.57 12.06
C ASP A 322 11.52 -8.91 11.34
N GLY A 323 12.56 -9.63 10.86
CA GLY A 323 12.39 -10.87 10.10
C GLY A 323 11.83 -10.68 8.70
N PHE A 324 11.84 -9.45 8.15
CA PHE A 324 11.34 -9.15 6.82
C PHE A 324 12.20 -9.79 5.73
N HIS A 325 13.53 -9.78 5.91
CA HIS A 325 14.50 -10.58 5.18
C HIS A 325 15.43 -11.29 6.17
N LYS A 326 16.07 -12.38 5.72
CA LYS A 326 17.09 -13.07 6.50
C LYS A 326 18.47 -12.54 6.13
N GLN A 327 19.38 -12.51 7.11
CA GLN A 327 20.78 -12.15 6.87
C GLN A 327 21.43 -13.01 5.76
N SER A 328 21.07 -14.30 5.69
CA SER A 328 21.54 -15.23 4.65
C SER A 328 21.14 -14.82 3.24
N ASP A 329 20.03 -14.08 3.08
CA ASP A 329 19.51 -13.70 1.77
C ASP A 329 20.27 -12.51 1.16
N LEU A 330 21.09 -11.83 1.99
CA LEU A 330 21.89 -10.66 1.58
C LEU A 330 23.27 -11.03 0.99
N ASN A 331 23.69 -12.28 1.15
CA ASN A 331 24.97 -12.81 0.66
C ASN A 331 24.92 -13.15 -0.83
#